data_48ba3454e4d036c6dbc6d750429b9eab
#
_entry.id   48ba3454e4d036c6dbc6d750429b9eab
#
_cell.length_a   1.000
_cell.length_b   1.000
_cell.length_c   1.000
_cell.angle_alpha   90.00
_cell.angle_beta   90.00
_cell.angle_gamma   90.00
#
_symmetry.space_group_name_H-M   'P 1'
#
loop_
_entity.id
_entity.type
_entity.pdbx_description
1 polymer ?
#
loop_
_entity_poly.entity_id
_entity_poly.type
_entity_poly.pdbx_seq_one_letter_code
_entity_poly.pdbx_strand_id
1 'polypeptide(L)'
;MSHISSSAFSDTKAHYDLLDGLRGVAALMVIWYHIFEGYAFAGGSIIETFNHGYLAVDFFFILSGFVIGYAYDDRWGRNLTMKSFFKRRLIRLHPMVIMGAVLGAITFCIQGCIQWDGTHIALSMIMLSLLCSIFFIPAMPGAGYEVRGNGEMFPLNGPCWSLFFEYIGNILYACLLYTSPSPRDCS
;
A
#
# COMPACT_ATOMS: atom_id res chain seq x y z
N MET A 1 -5.63 43.05 -22.82
CA MET A 1 -5.61 42.48 -21.47
C MET A 1 -6.49 41.24 -21.48
N SER A 2 -5.92 40.08 -21.71
CA SER A 2 -6.63 38.80 -21.81
C SER A 2 -6.64 38.16 -20.41
N HIS A 3 -7.83 38.06 -19.81
CA HIS A 3 -8.05 37.28 -18.61
C HIS A 3 -7.81 35.80 -18.89
N ILE A 4 -6.70 35.27 -18.41
CA ILE A 4 -6.46 33.82 -18.31
C ILE A 4 -7.33 33.36 -17.13
N SER A 5 -8.51 32.83 -17.47
CA SER A 5 -9.35 32.10 -16.53
C SER A 5 -8.64 30.79 -16.19
N SER A 6 -7.99 30.74 -15.03
CA SER A 6 -7.59 29.48 -14.40
C SER A 6 -8.87 28.71 -14.05
N SER A 7 -9.25 27.78 -14.92
CA SER A 7 -10.26 26.79 -14.56
C SER A 7 -9.67 25.90 -13.46
N ALA A 8 -9.82 26.34 -12.22
CA ALA A 8 -9.66 25.47 -11.07
C ALA A 8 -10.63 24.31 -11.27
N PHE A 9 -10.09 23.10 -11.40
CA PHE A 9 -10.85 21.85 -11.41
C PHE A 9 -11.63 21.79 -10.10
N SER A 10 -12.86 22.25 -10.09
CA SER A 10 -13.77 22.04 -8.97
C SER A 10 -14.07 20.54 -8.92
N ASP A 11 -13.50 19.86 -7.97
CA ASP A 11 -13.84 18.49 -7.64
C ASP A 11 -15.24 18.49 -7.03
N THR A 12 -16.27 18.42 -7.91
CA THR A 12 -17.68 18.61 -7.54
C THR A 12 -18.30 17.35 -6.92
N LYS A 13 -17.52 16.30 -6.67
CA LYS A 13 -18.03 15.10 -6.00
C LYS A 13 -18.06 15.30 -4.48
N ALA A 14 -19.16 14.87 -3.85
CA ALA A 14 -19.35 14.99 -2.41
C ALA A 14 -18.17 14.29 -1.66
N HIS A 15 -17.64 14.99 -0.67
CA HIS A 15 -16.67 14.44 0.26
C HIS A 15 -17.42 13.66 1.34
N TYR A 16 -16.93 12.47 1.66
CA TYR A 16 -17.55 11.61 2.67
C TYR A 16 -16.73 11.64 3.96
N ASP A 17 -16.99 12.60 4.83
CA ASP A 17 -16.29 12.75 6.12
C ASP A 17 -16.37 11.50 6.98
N LEU A 18 -17.49 10.76 6.90
CA LEU A 18 -17.65 9.49 7.60
C LEU A 18 -16.62 8.43 7.14
N LEU A 19 -16.37 8.34 5.84
CA LEU A 19 -15.40 7.38 5.31
C LEU A 19 -13.97 7.73 5.74
N ASP A 20 -13.63 9.01 5.84
CA ASP A 20 -12.32 9.43 6.33
C ASP A 20 -12.18 9.19 7.84
N GLY A 21 -13.25 9.37 8.61
CA GLY A 21 -13.30 8.98 10.02
C GLY A 21 -13.06 7.47 10.21
N LEU A 22 -13.75 6.64 9.42
CA LEU A 22 -13.59 5.18 9.46
C LEU A 22 -12.16 4.75 9.06
N ARG A 23 -11.53 5.44 8.10
CA ARG A 23 -10.11 5.22 7.77
C ARG A 23 -9.20 5.46 8.96
N GLY A 24 -9.45 6.54 9.71
CA GLY A 24 -8.70 6.85 10.92
C GLY A 24 -8.80 5.74 11.96
N VAL A 25 -10.01 5.25 12.22
CA VAL A 25 -10.25 4.13 13.15
C VAL A 25 -9.54 2.86 12.68
N ALA A 26 -9.68 2.51 11.39
CA ALA A 26 -9.03 1.34 10.83
C ALA A 26 -7.49 1.42 10.91
N ALA A 27 -6.91 2.62 10.68
CA ALA A 27 -5.48 2.84 10.83
C ALA A 27 -5.00 2.60 12.27
N LEU A 28 -5.76 3.06 13.27
CA LEU A 28 -5.46 2.79 14.68
C LEU A 28 -5.55 1.30 15.01
N MET A 29 -6.51 0.57 14.43
CA MET A 29 -6.62 -0.89 14.59
C MET A 29 -5.41 -1.63 14.00
N VAL A 30 -4.88 -1.18 12.86
CA VAL A 30 -3.67 -1.77 12.26
C VAL A 30 -2.44 -1.51 13.14
N ILE A 31 -2.30 -0.28 13.67
CA ILE A 31 -1.21 0.05 14.60
C ILE A 31 -1.31 -0.83 15.86
N TRP A 32 -2.51 -0.93 16.44
CA TRP A 32 -2.78 -1.81 17.57
C TRP A 32 -2.38 -3.25 17.27
N TYR A 33 -2.80 -3.77 16.12
CA TYR A 33 -2.48 -5.12 15.69
C TYR A 33 -0.97 -5.37 15.70
N HIS A 34 -0.18 -4.52 15.05
CA HIS A 34 1.27 -4.70 14.95
C HIS A 34 2.01 -4.52 16.28
N ILE A 35 1.52 -3.64 17.18
CA ILE A 35 2.10 -3.51 18.51
C ILE A 35 1.93 -4.81 19.29
N PHE A 36 0.74 -5.41 19.24
CA PHE A 36 0.42 -6.60 20.04
C PHE A 36 0.81 -7.91 19.36
N GLU A 37 1.03 -7.93 18.05
CA GLU A 37 1.58 -9.08 17.35
C GLU A 37 2.94 -9.51 17.94
N GLY A 38 3.81 -8.57 18.22
CA GLY A 38 5.08 -8.84 18.89
C GLY A 38 4.93 -9.48 20.28
N TYR A 39 3.89 -9.11 21.03
CA TYR A 39 3.57 -9.72 22.33
C TYR A 39 2.98 -11.13 22.19
N ALA A 40 2.20 -11.40 21.17
CA ALA A 40 1.66 -12.71 20.88
C ALA A 40 2.80 -13.72 20.56
N PHE A 41 3.77 -13.34 19.77
CA PHE A 41 4.98 -14.13 19.52
C PHE A 41 5.79 -14.42 20.80
N ALA A 42 5.71 -13.55 21.82
CA ALA A 42 6.32 -13.78 23.12
C ALA A 42 5.52 -14.70 24.06
N GLY A 43 4.42 -15.34 23.59
CA GLY A 43 3.65 -16.32 24.37
C GLY A 43 2.36 -15.80 24.99
N GLY A 44 1.84 -14.66 24.54
CA GLY A 44 0.59 -14.05 25.05
C GLY A 44 -0.67 -14.56 24.36
N SER A 45 -1.12 -15.80 24.63
CA SER A 45 -2.26 -16.45 23.96
C SER A 45 -3.60 -15.69 24.04
N ILE A 46 -3.83 -14.92 25.13
CA ILE A 46 -5.06 -14.12 25.28
C ILE A 46 -5.06 -12.95 24.30
N ILE A 47 -3.91 -12.31 24.06
CA ILE A 47 -3.78 -11.19 23.14
C ILE A 47 -4.01 -11.66 21.70
N GLU A 48 -3.50 -12.83 21.34
CA GLU A 48 -3.72 -13.43 20.03
C GLU A 48 -5.20 -13.64 19.74
N THR A 49 -5.98 -14.09 20.71
CA THR A 49 -7.42 -14.34 20.55
C THR A 49 -8.23 -13.07 20.27
N PHE A 50 -7.79 -11.90 20.76
CA PHE A 50 -8.49 -10.61 20.58
C PHE A 50 -7.87 -9.70 19.53
N ASN A 51 -6.73 -10.09 18.93
CA ASN A 51 -6.00 -9.24 17.99
C ASN A 51 -6.46 -9.45 16.55
N HIS A 52 -7.65 -8.94 16.21
CA HIS A 52 -8.25 -9.06 14.88
C HIS A 52 -8.03 -7.81 13.99
N GLY A 53 -6.98 -7.05 14.25
CA GLY A 53 -6.68 -5.84 13.47
C GLY A 53 -6.38 -6.08 11.99
N TYR A 54 -6.10 -7.33 11.59
CA TYR A 54 -5.97 -7.70 10.19
C TYR A 54 -7.25 -7.43 9.37
N LEU A 55 -8.44 -7.49 10.00
CA LEU A 55 -9.71 -7.14 9.35
C LEU A 55 -9.77 -5.68 8.90
N ALA A 56 -8.99 -4.81 9.52
CA ALA A 56 -8.88 -3.43 9.09
C ALA A 56 -8.21 -3.30 7.72
N VAL A 57 -7.34 -4.24 7.34
CA VAL A 57 -6.72 -4.28 6.01
C VAL A 57 -7.76 -4.62 4.95
N ASP A 58 -8.65 -5.59 5.21
CA ASP A 58 -9.77 -5.93 4.32
C ASP A 58 -10.70 -4.74 4.12
N PHE A 59 -10.99 -4.00 5.21
CA PHE A 59 -11.76 -2.77 5.13
C PHE A 59 -11.07 -1.72 4.24
N PHE A 60 -9.74 -1.55 4.34
CA PHE A 60 -9.00 -0.65 3.45
C PHE A 60 -9.08 -1.07 1.99
N PHE A 61 -9.04 -2.36 1.66
CA PHE A 61 -9.19 -2.84 0.29
C PHE A 61 -10.59 -2.54 -0.27
N ILE A 62 -11.65 -2.81 0.50
CA ILE A 62 -13.02 -2.50 0.10
C ILE A 62 -13.19 -1.00 -0.11
N LEU A 63 -12.69 -0.19 0.82
CA LEU A 63 -12.79 1.25 0.75
C LEU A 63 -11.98 1.84 -0.41
N SER A 64 -10.80 1.28 -0.69
CA SER A 64 -9.99 1.67 -1.85
C SER A 64 -10.74 1.39 -3.15
N GLY A 65 -11.34 0.21 -3.29
CA GLY A 65 -12.17 -0.16 -4.44
C GLY A 65 -13.36 0.79 -4.62
N PHE A 66 -14.09 1.10 -3.55
CA PHE A 66 -15.21 2.05 -3.57
C PHE A 66 -14.75 3.44 -4.02
N VAL A 67 -13.69 3.98 -3.42
CA VAL A 67 -13.18 5.32 -3.75
C VAL A 67 -12.67 5.38 -5.19
N ILE A 68 -12.07 4.31 -5.69
CA ILE A 68 -11.62 4.25 -7.08
C ILE A 68 -12.82 4.29 -8.02
N GLY A 69 -13.81 3.41 -7.84
CA GLY A 69 -15.02 3.40 -8.65
C GLY A 69 -15.71 4.77 -8.62
N TYR A 70 -15.98 5.28 -7.42
CA TYR A 70 -16.63 6.58 -7.25
C TYR A 70 -15.88 7.74 -7.91
N ALA A 71 -14.55 7.77 -7.82
CA ALA A 71 -13.74 8.86 -8.35
C ALA A 71 -13.53 8.80 -9.87
N TYR A 72 -13.53 7.61 -10.47
CA TYR A 72 -12.99 7.42 -11.80
C TYR A 72 -13.96 6.84 -12.83
N ASP A 73 -15.03 6.10 -12.44
CA ASP A 73 -15.95 5.45 -13.39
C ASP A 73 -16.52 6.43 -14.42
N ASP A 74 -17.04 7.58 -14.00
CA ASP A 74 -17.62 8.57 -14.91
C ASP A 74 -16.60 9.33 -15.78
N ARG A 75 -15.33 9.26 -15.42
CA ARG A 75 -14.24 10.01 -16.07
C ARG A 75 -13.48 9.16 -17.08
N TRP A 76 -13.66 7.84 -17.01
CA TRP A 76 -12.93 6.90 -17.87
C TRP A 76 -13.36 7.06 -19.33
N GLY A 77 -12.37 7.17 -20.23
CA GLY A 77 -12.63 7.37 -21.66
C GLY A 77 -13.06 8.78 -22.08
N ARG A 78 -13.32 9.69 -21.11
CA ARG A 78 -13.62 11.11 -21.39
C ARG A 78 -12.42 12.00 -21.15
N ASN A 79 -12.02 12.13 -19.87
CA ASN A 79 -10.94 13.03 -19.42
C ASN A 79 -9.83 12.29 -18.67
N LEU A 80 -9.94 10.96 -18.51
CA LEU A 80 -9.00 10.14 -17.80
C LEU A 80 -8.36 9.12 -18.75
N THR A 81 -7.05 9.21 -18.92
CA THR A 81 -6.26 8.21 -19.63
C THR A 81 -5.62 7.24 -18.62
N MET A 82 -5.32 6.02 -19.07
CA MET A 82 -4.62 5.01 -18.26
C MET A 82 -3.32 5.57 -17.65
N LYS A 83 -2.52 6.30 -18.43
CA LYS A 83 -1.28 6.95 -17.94
C LYS A 83 -1.55 7.95 -16.81
N SER A 84 -2.58 8.79 -16.93
CA SER A 84 -2.91 9.78 -15.90
C SER A 84 -3.48 9.13 -14.63
N PHE A 85 -4.22 8.03 -14.77
CA PHE A 85 -4.70 7.24 -13.65
C PHE A 85 -3.53 6.65 -12.85
N PHE A 86 -2.62 5.90 -13.50
CA PHE A 86 -1.46 5.31 -12.83
C PHE A 86 -0.51 6.36 -12.24
N LYS A 87 -0.29 7.47 -12.93
CA LYS A 87 0.51 8.57 -12.40
C LYS A 87 -0.05 9.11 -11.08
N ARG A 88 -1.37 9.33 -11.01
CA ARG A 88 -2.03 9.80 -9.77
C ARG A 88 -1.92 8.79 -8.65
N ARG A 89 -2.08 7.49 -8.94
CA ARG A 89 -1.93 6.42 -7.96
C ARG A 89 -0.49 6.30 -7.46
N LEU A 90 0.47 6.34 -8.38
CA LEU A 90 1.89 6.30 -8.04
C LEU A 90 2.27 7.46 -7.11
N ILE A 91 1.91 8.70 -7.46
CA ILE A 91 2.21 9.88 -6.63
C ILE A 91 1.58 9.76 -5.24
N ARG A 92 0.42 9.12 -5.12
CA ARG A 92 -0.28 8.97 -3.85
C ARG A 92 0.29 7.88 -2.96
N LEU A 93 0.62 6.70 -3.51
CA LEU A 93 0.96 5.51 -2.73
C LEU A 93 2.48 5.33 -2.58
N HIS A 94 3.24 5.63 -3.62
CA HIS A 94 4.67 5.31 -3.67
C HIS A 94 5.54 6.04 -2.64
N PRO A 95 5.29 7.31 -2.29
CA PRO A 95 6.04 7.98 -1.24
C PRO A 95 5.98 7.25 0.10
N MET A 96 4.83 6.64 0.44
CA MET A 96 4.67 5.87 1.68
C MET A 96 5.50 4.58 1.67
N VAL A 97 5.58 3.91 0.51
CA VAL A 97 6.43 2.73 0.32
C VAL A 97 7.89 3.06 0.55
N ILE A 98 8.38 4.14 -0.08
CA ILE A 98 9.76 4.61 0.06
C ILE A 98 10.05 4.96 1.52
N MET A 99 9.19 5.76 2.16
CA MET A 99 9.37 6.15 3.55
C MET A 99 9.41 4.93 4.48
N GLY A 100 8.46 4.01 4.33
CA GLY A 100 8.41 2.79 5.14
C GLY A 100 9.65 1.91 4.95
N ALA A 101 10.11 1.72 3.71
CA ALA A 101 11.29 0.93 3.41
C ALA A 101 12.58 1.56 3.97
N VAL A 102 12.72 2.89 3.85
CA VAL A 102 13.87 3.63 4.40
C VAL A 102 13.89 3.56 5.93
N LEU A 103 12.75 3.81 6.58
CA LEU A 103 12.63 3.68 8.04
C LEU A 103 12.93 2.25 8.50
N GLY A 104 12.44 1.24 7.77
CA GLY A 104 12.72 -0.15 8.04
C GLY A 104 14.21 -0.49 7.90
N ALA A 105 14.89 0.03 6.89
CA ALA A 105 16.33 -0.13 6.73
C ALA A 105 17.12 0.53 7.88
N ILE A 106 16.75 1.76 8.24
CA ILE A 106 17.40 2.48 9.35
C ILE A 106 17.22 1.72 10.67
N THR A 107 15.98 1.30 10.98
CA THR A 107 15.71 0.55 12.22
C THR A 107 16.43 -0.79 12.25
N PHE A 108 16.52 -1.50 11.11
CA PHE A 108 17.25 -2.75 11.02
C PHE A 108 18.76 -2.55 11.25
N CYS A 109 19.34 -1.46 10.73
CA CYS A 109 20.74 -1.10 10.99
C CYS A 109 20.97 -0.73 12.48
N ILE A 110 20.05 -0.01 13.11
CA ILE A 110 20.11 0.32 14.54
C ILE A 110 20.03 -0.95 15.40
N GLN A 111 19.28 -1.96 14.99
CA GLN A 111 19.18 -3.27 15.64
C GLN A 111 20.42 -4.14 15.47
N GLY A 112 21.45 -3.69 14.75
CA GLY A 112 22.72 -4.38 14.56
C GLY A 112 22.82 -5.23 13.29
N CYS A 113 21.88 -5.09 12.35
CA CYS A 113 21.86 -5.85 11.08
C CYS A 113 21.86 -7.37 11.29
N ILE A 114 21.10 -7.86 12.27
CA ILE A 114 21.05 -9.27 12.65
C ILE A 114 19.68 -9.85 12.29
N GLN A 115 19.67 -10.98 11.59
CA GLN A 115 18.48 -11.79 11.32
C GLN A 115 17.94 -12.46 12.60
N TRP A 116 16.73 -13.03 12.49
CA TRP A 116 16.13 -13.80 13.59
C TRP A 116 16.95 -15.01 14.03
N ASP A 117 17.74 -15.59 13.15
CA ASP A 117 18.65 -16.73 13.45
C ASP A 117 20.00 -16.31 14.04
N GLY A 118 20.21 -15.01 14.23
CA GLY A 118 21.48 -14.45 14.74
C GLY A 118 22.52 -14.14 13.68
N THR A 119 22.23 -14.38 12.40
CA THR A 119 23.18 -14.12 11.29
C THR A 119 23.31 -12.62 11.01
N HIS A 120 24.53 -12.14 10.92
CA HIS A 120 24.82 -10.77 10.51
C HIS A 120 24.66 -10.60 9.00
N ILE A 121 23.90 -9.57 8.60
CA ILE A 121 23.64 -9.23 7.21
C ILE A 121 24.56 -8.12 6.75
N ALA A 122 25.22 -8.34 5.60
CA ALA A 122 26.05 -7.33 4.98
C ALA A 122 25.22 -6.13 4.52
N LEU A 123 25.78 -4.93 4.65
CA LEU A 123 25.12 -3.69 4.23
C LEU A 123 24.69 -3.71 2.75
N SER A 124 25.46 -4.38 1.89
CA SER A 124 25.11 -4.55 0.47
C SER A 124 23.76 -5.28 0.26
N MET A 125 23.48 -6.29 1.10
CA MET A 125 22.19 -7.03 1.05
C MET A 125 21.03 -6.18 1.59
N ILE A 126 21.28 -5.36 2.60
CA ILE A 126 20.30 -4.40 3.12
C ILE A 126 19.94 -3.36 2.04
N MET A 127 20.96 -2.83 1.35
CA MET A 127 20.74 -1.89 0.24
C MET A 127 20.02 -2.53 -0.94
N LEU A 128 20.32 -3.78 -1.27
CA LEU A 128 19.60 -4.54 -2.29
C LEU A 128 18.14 -4.75 -1.89
N SER A 129 17.89 -5.18 -0.64
CA SER A 129 16.53 -5.33 -0.10
C SER A 129 15.75 -4.01 -0.12
N LEU A 130 16.41 -2.89 0.21
CA LEU A 130 15.83 -1.55 0.13
C LEU A 130 15.43 -1.20 -1.31
N LEU A 131 16.31 -1.41 -2.28
CA LEU A 131 16.01 -1.18 -3.68
C LEU A 131 14.87 -2.06 -4.17
N CYS A 132 14.88 -3.36 -3.85
CA CYS A 132 13.78 -4.26 -4.17
C CYS A 132 12.46 -3.78 -3.58
N SER A 133 12.44 -3.35 -2.31
CA SER A 133 11.23 -2.82 -1.66
C SER A 133 10.72 -1.55 -2.34
N ILE A 134 11.61 -0.63 -2.74
CA ILE A 134 11.25 0.59 -3.46
C ILE A 134 10.59 0.28 -4.81
N PHE A 135 11.08 -0.74 -5.53
CA PHE A 135 10.53 -1.12 -6.83
C PHE A 135 9.42 -2.18 -6.74
N PHE A 136 8.90 -2.49 -5.56
CA PHE A 136 7.90 -3.55 -5.34
C PHE A 136 8.32 -4.92 -5.87
N ILE A 137 9.60 -5.24 -5.78
CA ILE A 137 10.12 -6.57 -6.07
C ILE A 137 10.04 -7.37 -4.77
N PRO A 138 9.13 -8.37 -4.66
CA PRO A 138 8.98 -9.15 -3.45
C PRO A 138 10.20 -10.01 -3.19
N ALA A 139 10.56 -10.19 -1.93
CA ALA A 139 11.58 -11.12 -1.53
C ALA A 139 11.06 -12.55 -1.72
N MET A 140 11.88 -13.38 -2.39
CA MET A 140 11.61 -14.82 -2.47
C MET A 140 12.16 -15.50 -1.22
N PRO A 141 11.47 -16.49 -0.65
CA PRO A 141 11.99 -17.26 0.47
C PRO A 141 13.37 -17.85 0.17
N GLY A 142 14.34 -17.60 1.06
CA GLY A 142 15.74 -18.03 0.87
C GLY A 142 16.58 -17.15 -0.06
N ALA A 143 16.05 -16.05 -0.58
CA ALA A 143 16.85 -15.07 -1.32
C ALA A 143 17.78 -14.32 -0.36
N GLY A 144 19.02 -14.06 -0.77
CA GLY A 144 20.00 -13.37 0.08
C GLY A 144 19.63 -11.95 0.50
N TYR A 145 18.63 -11.31 -0.20
CA TYR A 145 18.09 -10.00 0.16
C TYR A 145 16.84 -10.08 1.05
N GLU A 146 16.41 -11.27 1.43
CA GLU A 146 15.42 -11.51 2.51
C GLU A 146 16.14 -11.37 3.86
N VAL A 147 16.38 -10.11 4.25
CA VAL A 147 17.32 -9.72 5.31
C VAL A 147 16.83 -9.98 6.72
N ARG A 148 15.55 -10.31 6.94
CA ARG A 148 15.03 -10.60 8.29
C ARG A 148 14.93 -12.08 8.62
N GLY A 149 14.87 -12.97 7.63
CA GLY A 149 14.76 -14.41 7.83
C GLY A 149 13.40 -14.88 8.33
N ASN A 150 12.35 -14.07 8.18
CA ASN A 150 10.98 -14.37 8.64
C ASN A 150 10.00 -14.65 7.51
N GLY A 151 10.49 -14.71 6.26
CA GLY A 151 9.68 -15.02 5.08
C GLY A 151 8.75 -13.89 4.64
N GLU A 152 8.95 -12.67 5.11
CA GLU A 152 8.15 -11.52 4.69
C GLU A 152 8.41 -11.14 3.23
N MET A 153 7.32 -10.84 2.51
CA MET A 153 7.39 -10.38 1.11
C MET A 153 8.23 -9.10 0.94
N PHE A 154 8.19 -8.21 1.93
CA PHE A 154 8.98 -6.98 1.99
C PHE A 154 9.69 -6.88 3.33
N PRO A 155 10.89 -7.46 3.48
CA PRO A 155 11.56 -7.64 4.77
C PRO A 155 11.84 -6.36 5.55
N LEU A 156 12.04 -5.23 4.87
CA LEU A 156 12.24 -3.91 5.49
C LEU A 156 10.95 -3.17 5.81
N ASN A 157 9.82 -3.61 5.26
CA ASN A 157 8.52 -2.97 5.45
C ASN A 157 7.41 -4.03 5.34
N GLY A 158 7.25 -4.86 6.37
CA GLY A 158 6.28 -5.94 6.40
C GLY A 158 4.91 -5.53 5.88
N PRO A 159 4.26 -4.47 6.42
CA PRO A 159 2.93 -4.02 5.97
C PRO A 159 2.82 -3.63 4.49
N CYS A 160 3.94 -3.48 3.77
CA CYS A 160 3.95 -3.08 2.36
C CYS A 160 3.26 -4.08 1.42
N TRP A 161 3.07 -5.34 1.84
CA TRP A 161 2.34 -6.33 1.06
C TRP A 161 0.91 -5.85 0.70
N SER A 162 0.24 -5.15 1.60
CA SER A 162 -1.10 -4.63 1.35
C SER A 162 -1.10 -3.56 0.25
N LEU A 163 -0.12 -2.65 0.24
CA LEU A 163 0.05 -1.67 -0.82
C LEU A 163 0.40 -2.33 -2.17
N PHE A 164 1.19 -3.40 -2.15
CA PHE A 164 1.48 -4.18 -3.36
C PHE A 164 0.20 -4.76 -3.98
N PHE A 165 -0.67 -5.38 -3.18
CA PHE A 165 -1.96 -5.85 -3.67
C PHE A 165 -2.91 -4.72 -4.07
N GLU A 166 -2.83 -3.55 -3.44
CA GLU A 166 -3.56 -2.37 -3.89
C GLU A 166 -3.13 -1.95 -5.30
N TYR A 167 -1.84 -2.00 -5.62
CA TYR A 167 -1.36 -1.74 -6.99
C TYR A 167 -1.87 -2.78 -7.99
N ILE A 168 -1.87 -4.07 -7.64
CA ILE A 168 -2.44 -5.12 -8.47
C ILE A 168 -3.94 -4.84 -8.72
N GLY A 169 -4.69 -4.51 -7.67
CA GLY A 169 -6.10 -4.14 -7.78
C GLY A 169 -6.34 -2.94 -8.71
N ASN A 170 -5.48 -1.92 -8.64
CA ASN A 170 -5.53 -0.77 -9.55
C ASN A 170 -5.27 -1.17 -11.01
N ILE A 171 -4.33 -2.09 -11.26
CA ILE A 171 -4.04 -2.62 -12.61
C ILE A 171 -5.26 -3.39 -13.13
N LEU A 172 -5.80 -4.30 -12.33
CA LEU A 172 -6.99 -5.09 -12.71
C LEU A 172 -8.20 -4.19 -12.99
N TYR A 173 -8.46 -3.19 -12.15
CA TYR A 173 -9.51 -2.21 -12.37
C TYR A 173 -9.34 -1.48 -13.70
N ALA A 174 -8.14 -0.97 -13.98
CA ALA A 174 -7.84 -0.27 -15.22
C ALA A 174 -8.00 -1.19 -16.46
N CYS A 175 -7.56 -2.43 -16.36
CA CYS A 175 -7.71 -3.43 -17.43
C CYS A 175 -9.19 -3.73 -17.69
N LEU A 176 -9.99 -3.96 -16.64
CA LEU A 176 -11.43 -4.24 -16.76
C LEU A 176 -12.18 -3.09 -17.43
N LEU A 177 -11.89 -1.84 -17.03
CA LEU A 177 -12.55 -0.68 -17.64
C LEU A 177 -12.10 -0.43 -19.07
N TYR A 178 -10.84 -0.75 -19.41
CA TYR A 178 -10.36 -0.62 -20.78
C TYR A 178 -10.96 -1.67 -21.72
N THR A 179 -11.25 -2.86 -21.22
CA THR A 179 -11.82 -3.98 -22.00
C THR A 179 -13.35 -3.99 -22.01
N SER A 180 -14.00 -3.27 -21.08
CA SER A 180 -15.46 -3.19 -21.05
C SER A 180 -15.98 -2.38 -22.25
N PRO A 181 -16.97 -2.88 -23.03
CA PRO A 181 -17.57 -2.12 -24.11
C PRO A 181 -18.21 -0.85 -23.54
N SER A 182 -17.92 0.28 -24.20
CA SER A 182 -18.57 1.55 -23.82
C SER A 182 -20.09 1.43 -23.99
N PRO A 183 -20.91 1.99 -23.10
CA PRO A 183 -22.36 2.06 -23.29
C PRO A 183 -22.77 2.70 -24.63
N ARG A 184 -21.85 3.39 -25.31
CA ARG A 184 -22.05 3.99 -26.63
C ARG A 184 -21.91 3.02 -27.79
N ASP A 185 -21.28 1.86 -27.56
CA ASP A 185 -21.07 0.84 -28.60
C ASP A 185 -22.27 -0.10 -28.72
N CYS A 186 -23.29 0.08 -27.86
CA CYS A 186 -24.51 -0.71 -27.81
C CYS A 186 -25.74 0.04 -28.37
N SER A 187 -25.57 1.21 -29.03
CA SER A 187 -26.66 2.00 -29.64
C SER A 187 -26.59 2.04 -31.16
#